data_7548ae35eebc529fa3ad11765dfcf9e3
#
_entry.id   7548ae35eebc529fa3ad11765dfcf9e3
#
_cell.length_a   1.000
_cell.length_b   1.000
_cell.length_c   1.000
_cell.angle_alpha   90.00
_cell.angle_beta   90.00
_cell.angle_gamma   90.00
#
_symmetry.space_group_name_H-M   'P 1'
#
loop_
_entity.id
_entity.type
_entity.pdbx_description
1 polymer ?
#
loop_
_entity_poly.entity_id
_entity_poly.type
_entity_poly.pdbx_seq_one_letter_code
_entity_poly.pdbx_strand_id
1 'polypeptide(L)'
;MARTQRIALTGAPDTYTVLGPDHLPIEAAEEYLQFLRDDGSSPNTVKAYAAGLAAWWTVLEHTGTDWQDISTSLFGQFLAYLRTGDLPGTARIGAPEVWLGTASTQLRAAAVLEFYRYHADANGLAGPYQRLFTSRGKRSRSRYIPMLAGVGRPPRSKDRPIYTVRGGNKSATPVLLPTQVAAILDGCATQTGQDWSGPPSGLRDRLLFAVLAETGMRLGEALSLRHHDFHIGAGGTPFIDVAARQDHPRGARGKTLLARRIYIGDDLEALYSTYVWHLVDQGADLDVPDLDTHFVFVNLTHGQRFRPMRAETVYAKIDSVTKRAGGVLPDRWSPHWLRHTHATALLLSGAPPHVVMRRLGHADIQTTLSTYGWVTEDAEMRTLAQWRSYVAGWKGLHHDHTD
;
A
#
# COMPACT_ATOMS: atom_id res chain seq x y z
N MET A 1 21.27 6.75 -20.86
CA MET A 1 19.92 6.76 -20.20
C MET A 1 20.10 6.75 -18.69
N ALA A 2 19.42 7.66 -18.02
CA ALA A 2 19.44 7.73 -16.57
C ALA A 2 18.76 6.52 -15.93
N ARG A 3 19.25 6.09 -14.76
CA ARG A 3 18.74 4.91 -14.05
C ARG A 3 18.68 5.12 -12.55
N THR A 4 17.74 4.44 -11.91
CA THR A 4 17.66 4.40 -10.45
C THR A 4 18.66 3.39 -9.89
N GLN A 5 19.46 3.80 -8.90
CA GLN A 5 20.42 2.97 -8.20
C GLN A 5 20.05 2.85 -6.72
N ARG A 6 20.02 1.62 -6.20
CA ARG A 6 19.90 1.36 -4.76
C ARG A 6 21.24 1.60 -4.08
N ILE A 7 21.22 2.28 -2.94
CA ILE A 7 22.39 2.53 -2.08
C ILE A 7 22.14 1.80 -0.76
N ALA A 8 23.01 0.87 -0.41
CA ALA A 8 23.01 0.24 0.90
C ALA A 8 23.76 1.14 1.89
N LEU A 9 23.11 1.49 2.98
CA LEU A 9 23.70 2.30 4.05
C LEU A 9 24.01 1.40 5.24
N THR A 10 25.19 1.56 5.83
CA THR A 10 25.56 0.85 7.07
C THR A 10 24.80 1.46 8.25
N GLY A 11 23.99 0.65 8.93
CA GLY A 11 23.23 1.10 10.09
C GLY A 11 21.97 1.92 9.80
N ALA A 12 21.61 2.13 8.53
CA ALA A 12 20.42 2.82 8.11
C ALA A 12 19.68 2.05 7.00
N PRO A 13 18.40 2.34 6.75
CA PRO A 13 17.66 1.73 5.65
C PRO A 13 18.26 2.07 4.30
N ASP A 14 18.23 1.10 3.38
CA ASP A 14 18.62 1.35 2.00
C ASP A 14 17.89 2.54 1.40
N THR A 15 18.59 3.31 0.59
CA THR A 15 18.04 4.45 -0.13
C THR A 15 18.25 4.32 -1.64
N TYR A 16 17.88 5.34 -2.39
CA TYR A 16 17.94 5.34 -3.85
C TYR A 16 18.44 6.67 -4.36
N THR A 17 19.25 6.62 -5.43
CA THR A 17 19.70 7.78 -6.19
C THR A 17 19.41 7.60 -7.68
N VAL A 18 19.63 8.66 -8.46
CA VAL A 18 19.53 8.64 -9.93
C VAL A 18 20.93 8.83 -10.52
N LEU A 19 21.37 7.86 -11.32
CA LEU A 19 22.64 7.93 -12.03
C LEU A 19 22.41 8.40 -13.48
N GLY A 20 23.26 9.29 -13.93
CA GLY A 20 23.37 9.69 -15.33
C GLY A 20 24.05 8.64 -16.21
N PRO A 21 24.23 8.92 -17.52
CA PRO A 21 24.91 8.05 -18.47
C PRO A 21 26.40 7.84 -18.14
N ASP A 22 27.01 8.76 -17.44
CA ASP A 22 28.37 8.72 -16.90
C ASP A 22 28.52 7.86 -15.64
N HIS A 23 27.41 7.28 -15.17
CA HIS A 23 27.31 6.50 -13.93
C HIS A 23 27.50 7.31 -12.63
N LEU A 24 27.50 8.62 -12.72
CA LEU A 24 27.56 9.52 -11.56
C LEU A 24 26.15 9.94 -11.13
N PRO A 25 25.94 10.24 -9.83
CA PRO A 25 24.68 10.82 -9.37
C PRO A 25 24.38 12.14 -10.07
N ILE A 26 23.15 12.32 -10.49
CA ILE A 26 22.68 13.59 -11.05
C ILE A 26 22.44 14.56 -9.89
N GLU A 27 23.27 15.58 -9.77
CA GLU A 27 23.35 16.48 -8.62
C GLU A 27 21.99 17.06 -8.23
N ALA A 28 21.26 17.66 -9.16
CA ALA A 28 19.95 18.24 -8.89
C ALA A 28 18.92 17.20 -8.41
N ALA A 29 18.96 15.99 -8.95
CA ALA A 29 18.09 14.91 -8.51
C ALA A 29 18.48 14.41 -7.11
N GLU A 30 19.77 14.29 -6.83
CA GLU A 30 20.28 13.86 -5.53
C GLU A 30 19.97 14.87 -4.42
N GLU A 31 20.10 16.16 -4.69
CA GLU A 31 19.74 17.24 -3.75
C GLU A 31 18.26 17.10 -3.31
N TYR A 32 17.36 16.91 -4.26
CA TYR A 32 15.95 16.70 -3.95
C TYR A 32 15.67 15.38 -3.22
N LEU A 33 16.33 14.29 -3.62
CA LEU A 33 16.17 12.99 -2.94
C LEU A 33 16.76 13.04 -1.52
N GLN A 34 17.82 13.82 -1.30
CA GLN A 34 18.35 14.07 0.05
C GLN A 34 17.33 14.85 0.89
N PHE A 35 16.75 15.90 0.34
CA PHE A 35 15.66 16.62 1.02
C PHE A 35 14.52 15.69 1.45
N LEU A 36 14.12 14.76 0.59
CA LEU A 36 13.07 13.78 0.94
C LEU A 36 13.50 12.86 2.08
N ARG A 37 14.78 12.48 2.14
CA ARG A 37 15.32 11.68 3.25
C ARG A 37 15.28 12.46 4.56
N ASP A 38 15.72 13.70 4.54
CA ASP A 38 15.80 14.59 5.69
C ASP A 38 14.39 14.98 6.21
N ASP A 39 13.40 15.08 5.31
CA ASP A 39 11.98 15.28 5.65
C ASP A 39 11.29 13.98 6.18
N GLY A 40 12.05 12.90 6.34
CA GLY A 40 11.55 11.64 6.89
C GLY A 40 10.70 10.80 5.92
N SER A 41 10.80 11.05 4.62
CA SER A 41 10.10 10.25 3.61
C SER A 41 10.53 8.77 3.63
N SER A 42 9.57 7.88 3.43
CA SER A 42 9.87 6.43 3.43
C SER A 42 10.82 6.06 2.29
N PRO A 43 11.71 5.05 2.45
CA PRO A 43 12.57 4.56 1.36
C PRO A 43 11.81 4.16 0.10
N ASN A 44 10.57 3.68 0.24
CA ASN A 44 9.72 3.38 -0.90
C ASN A 44 9.24 4.65 -1.64
N THR A 45 9.02 5.74 -0.90
CA THR A 45 8.73 7.06 -1.49
C THR A 45 9.95 7.55 -2.27
N VAL A 46 11.15 7.53 -1.65
CA VAL A 46 12.40 7.91 -2.30
C VAL A 46 12.64 7.05 -3.56
N LYS A 47 12.45 5.73 -3.49
CA LYS A 47 12.54 4.83 -4.64
C LYS A 47 11.60 5.22 -5.78
N ALA A 48 10.33 5.49 -5.46
CA ALA A 48 9.33 5.83 -6.46
C ALA A 48 9.63 7.19 -7.12
N TYR A 49 10.12 8.15 -6.35
CA TYR A 49 10.51 9.46 -6.84
C TYR A 49 11.79 9.40 -7.67
N ALA A 50 12.80 8.65 -7.21
CA ALA A 50 14.01 8.39 -8.02
C ALA A 50 13.66 7.73 -9.37
N ALA A 51 12.71 6.80 -9.40
CA ALA A 51 12.27 6.19 -10.66
C ALA A 51 11.53 7.18 -11.59
N GLY A 52 10.78 8.12 -11.03
CA GLY A 52 10.17 9.22 -11.78
C GLY A 52 11.20 10.17 -12.38
N LEU A 53 12.18 10.56 -11.57
CA LEU A 53 13.28 11.42 -11.99
C LEU A 53 14.18 10.73 -13.03
N ALA A 54 14.54 9.47 -12.86
CA ALA A 54 15.31 8.72 -13.86
C ALA A 54 14.60 8.69 -15.23
N ALA A 55 13.29 8.48 -15.25
CA ALA A 55 12.50 8.54 -16.47
C ALA A 55 12.49 9.95 -17.07
N TRP A 56 12.43 10.99 -16.23
CA TRP A 56 12.49 12.38 -16.68
C TRP A 56 13.84 12.73 -17.31
N TRP A 57 14.94 12.41 -16.63
CA TRP A 57 16.29 12.62 -17.17
C TRP A 57 16.55 11.84 -18.45
N THR A 58 15.99 10.65 -18.60
CA THR A 58 16.05 9.92 -19.87
C THR A 58 15.43 10.72 -21.03
N VAL A 59 14.30 11.40 -20.79
CA VAL A 59 13.69 12.28 -21.81
C VAL A 59 14.51 13.53 -22.05
N LEU A 60 15.04 14.17 -21.00
CA LEU A 60 15.92 15.36 -21.14
C LEU A 60 17.17 15.04 -21.94
N GLU A 61 17.86 13.95 -21.63
CA GLU A 61 19.04 13.47 -22.37
C GLU A 61 18.72 13.22 -23.85
N HIS A 62 17.59 12.56 -24.11
CA HIS A 62 17.18 12.24 -25.47
C HIS A 62 16.88 13.49 -26.31
N THR A 63 16.28 14.50 -25.70
CA THR A 63 15.93 15.76 -26.36
C THR A 63 17.05 16.81 -26.35
N GLY A 64 18.16 16.54 -25.64
CA GLY A 64 19.26 17.50 -25.45
C GLY A 64 18.83 18.75 -24.68
N THR A 65 17.82 18.65 -23.82
CA THR A 65 17.26 19.79 -23.09
C THR A 65 17.80 19.82 -21.67
N ASP A 66 18.25 21.02 -21.23
CA ASP A 66 18.64 21.24 -19.84
C ASP A 66 17.40 21.20 -18.92
N TRP A 67 17.56 20.60 -17.74
CA TRP A 67 16.46 20.48 -16.76
C TRP A 67 15.96 21.85 -16.25
N GLN A 68 16.76 22.91 -16.35
CA GLN A 68 16.37 24.27 -16.00
C GLN A 68 15.65 25.01 -17.15
N ASP A 69 15.73 24.50 -18.38
CA ASP A 69 15.11 25.17 -19.52
C ASP A 69 14.02 24.33 -20.23
N ILE A 70 13.17 23.74 -19.45
CA ILE A 70 12.09 22.90 -19.94
C ILE A 70 10.92 23.72 -20.48
N SER A 71 10.16 23.12 -21.41
CA SER A 71 8.90 23.65 -21.89
C SER A 71 7.69 22.84 -21.38
N THR A 72 6.51 23.47 -21.39
CA THR A 72 5.25 22.76 -21.11
C THR A 72 5.04 21.59 -22.08
N SER A 73 5.39 21.78 -23.37
CA SER A 73 5.29 20.74 -24.39
C SER A 73 6.16 19.53 -24.07
N LEU A 74 7.40 19.75 -23.60
CA LEU A 74 8.31 18.66 -23.24
C LEU A 74 7.75 17.81 -22.08
N PHE A 75 7.12 18.45 -21.09
CA PHE A 75 6.45 17.70 -20.03
C PHE A 75 5.26 16.89 -20.56
N GLY A 76 4.52 17.40 -21.54
CA GLY A 76 3.48 16.63 -22.24
C GLY A 76 4.05 15.40 -22.97
N GLN A 77 5.20 15.54 -23.62
CA GLN A 77 5.92 14.43 -24.26
C GLN A 77 6.42 13.41 -23.25
N PHE A 78 6.90 13.86 -22.08
CA PHE A 78 7.25 12.97 -20.98
C PHE A 78 6.05 12.14 -20.50
N LEU A 79 4.87 12.74 -20.37
CA LEU A 79 3.67 12.00 -20.03
C LEU A 79 3.28 10.97 -21.08
N ALA A 80 3.50 11.28 -22.37
CA ALA A 80 3.32 10.31 -23.46
C ALA A 80 4.32 9.16 -23.32
N TYR A 81 5.62 9.47 -23.14
CA TYR A 81 6.67 8.48 -22.89
C TYR A 81 6.34 7.54 -21.71
N LEU A 82 5.83 8.07 -20.59
CA LEU A 82 5.43 7.24 -19.45
C LEU A 82 4.31 6.25 -19.78
N ARG A 83 3.48 6.55 -20.79
CA ARG A 83 2.35 5.68 -21.20
C ARG A 83 2.74 4.65 -22.23
N THR A 84 3.56 5.02 -23.19
CA THR A 84 3.88 4.20 -24.37
C THR A 84 5.27 3.58 -24.33
N GLY A 85 6.20 4.13 -23.54
CA GLY A 85 7.62 3.78 -23.56
C GLY A 85 8.39 4.37 -24.74
N ASP A 86 7.73 5.12 -25.64
CA ASP A 86 8.35 5.72 -26.82
C ASP A 86 8.93 7.09 -26.48
N LEU A 87 10.22 7.28 -26.76
CA LEU A 87 10.88 8.56 -26.55
C LEU A 87 10.36 9.63 -27.54
N PRO A 88 10.42 10.93 -27.16
CA PRO A 88 9.98 12.01 -28.03
C PRO A 88 10.59 11.94 -29.41
N GLY A 89 9.77 12.09 -30.47
CA GLY A 89 10.23 12.03 -31.84
C GLY A 89 10.51 10.64 -32.41
N THR A 90 10.33 9.57 -31.60
CA THR A 90 10.41 8.19 -32.09
C THR A 90 9.02 7.74 -32.56
N ALA A 91 8.92 7.16 -33.74
CA ALA A 91 7.69 6.56 -34.25
C ALA A 91 7.77 5.03 -34.13
N ARG A 92 6.82 4.42 -33.43
CA ARG A 92 6.65 2.97 -33.38
C ARG A 92 5.59 2.55 -34.40
N ILE A 93 5.90 1.55 -35.22
CA ILE A 93 4.91 0.95 -36.14
C ILE A 93 4.18 -0.14 -35.34
N GLY A 94 2.88 0.05 -35.09
CA GLY A 94 2.02 -0.88 -34.37
C GLY A 94 1.15 -0.19 -33.31
N ALA A 95 0.23 -0.95 -32.71
CA ALA A 95 -0.58 -0.44 -31.59
C ALA A 95 0.31 -0.15 -30.37
N PRO A 96 0.13 0.99 -29.68
CA PRO A 96 0.92 1.31 -28.50
C PRO A 96 0.64 0.26 -27.39
N GLU A 97 1.68 -0.43 -26.96
CA GLU A 97 1.61 -1.27 -25.77
C GLU A 97 1.64 -0.36 -24.53
N VAL A 98 0.74 -0.60 -23.58
CA VAL A 98 0.71 0.21 -22.35
C VAL A 98 1.93 -0.15 -21.51
N TRP A 99 2.91 0.75 -21.46
CA TRP A 99 4.16 0.52 -20.71
C TRP A 99 3.96 0.71 -19.20
N LEU A 100 3.26 1.77 -18.79
CA LEU A 100 2.93 2.02 -17.39
C LEU A 100 1.44 2.22 -17.19
N GLY A 101 0.89 1.60 -16.16
CA GLY A 101 -0.48 1.87 -15.73
C GLY A 101 -0.67 3.31 -15.24
N THR A 102 -1.92 3.78 -15.24
CA THR A 102 -2.29 5.17 -14.88
C THR A 102 -1.74 5.61 -13.53
N ALA A 103 -1.82 4.76 -12.50
CA ALA A 103 -1.32 5.09 -11.16
C ALA A 103 0.21 5.28 -11.14
N SER A 104 0.96 4.44 -11.86
CA SER A 104 2.42 4.58 -11.98
C SER A 104 2.81 5.83 -12.75
N THR A 105 2.06 6.15 -13.81
CA THR A 105 2.24 7.39 -14.57
C THR A 105 1.97 8.61 -13.70
N GLN A 106 0.88 8.61 -12.92
CA GLN A 106 0.58 9.68 -11.96
C GLN A 106 1.69 9.88 -10.93
N LEU A 107 2.20 8.79 -10.36
CA LEU A 107 3.24 8.83 -9.33
C LEU A 107 4.56 9.38 -9.90
N ARG A 108 4.98 8.94 -11.09
CA ARG A 108 6.20 9.45 -11.73
C ARG A 108 6.06 10.91 -12.18
N ALA A 109 4.89 11.30 -12.70
CA ALA A 109 4.60 12.69 -13.03
C ALA A 109 4.62 13.58 -11.77
N ALA A 110 4.03 13.12 -10.68
CA ALA A 110 4.06 13.83 -9.39
C ALA A 110 5.49 14.01 -8.87
N ALA A 111 6.35 13.01 -9.00
CA ALA A 111 7.75 13.11 -8.59
C ALA A 111 8.49 14.25 -9.30
N VAL A 112 8.29 14.40 -10.62
CA VAL A 112 8.89 15.49 -11.41
C VAL A 112 8.28 16.85 -11.02
N LEU A 113 6.98 16.92 -10.81
CA LEU A 113 6.32 18.17 -10.41
C LEU A 113 6.78 18.63 -9.03
N GLU A 114 6.90 17.73 -8.06
CA GLU A 114 7.40 18.06 -6.71
C GLU A 114 8.89 18.41 -6.73
N PHE A 115 9.69 17.79 -7.60
CA PHE A 115 11.09 18.18 -7.84
C PHE A 115 11.20 19.65 -8.28
N TYR A 116 10.41 20.09 -9.27
CA TYR A 116 10.43 21.49 -9.71
C TYR A 116 9.87 22.44 -8.66
N ARG A 117 8.92 22.01 -7.84
CA ARG A 117 8.43 22.80 -6.71
C ARG A 117 9.52 23.01 -5.67
N TYR A 118 10.24 21.94 -5.32
CA TYR A 118 11.36 22.02 -4.39
C TYR A 118 12.43 23.01 -4.88
N HIS A 119 12.89 22.88 -6.12
CA HIS A 119 13.92 23.77 -6.67
C HIS A 119 13.43 25.22 -6.87
N ALA A 120 12.14 25.45 -7.06
CA ALA A 120 11.60 26.81 -7.06
C ALA A 120 11.61 27.43 -5.67
N ASP A 121 11.28 26.65 -4.64
CA ASP A 121 11.23 27.13 -3.26
C ASP A 121 12.64 27.24 -2.63
N ALA A 122 13.54 26.28 -2.86
CA ALA A 122 14.85 26.19 -2.25
C ALA A 122 15.92 26.98 -3.03
N ASN A 123 15.91 26.91 -4.36
CA ASN A 123 16.98 27.41 -5.22
C ASN A 123 16.55 28.59 -6.10
N GLY A 124 15.32 29.09 -5.90
CA GLY A 124 14.80 30.22 -6.67
C GLY A 124 14.54 29.93 -8.17
N LEU A 125 14.44 28.66 -8.56
CA LEU A 125 14.23 28.23 -9.94
C LEU A 125 12.77 28.44 -10.40
N ALA A 126 12.34 29.69 -10.47
CA ALA A 126 10.94 30.04 -10.76
C ALA A 126 10.52 29.76 -12.21
N GLY A 127 11.44 29.82 -13.18
CA GLY A 127 11.13 29.68 -14.61
C GLY A 127 10.45 28.35 -14.99
N PRO A 128 11.09 27.19 -14.75
CA PRO A 128 10.49 25.88 -15.00
C PRO A 128 9.20 25.65 -14.21
N TYR A 129 9.14 26.11 -12.95
CA TYR A 129 7.95 26.02 -12.13
C TYR A 129 6.76 26.74 -12.79
N GLN A 130 6.93 27.99 -13.21
CA GLN A 130 5.87 28.78 -13.86
C GLN A 130 5.39 28.15 -15.18
N ARG A 131 6.25 27.40 -15.88
CA ARG A 131 5.89 26.68 -17.12
C ARG A 131 5.08 25.40 -16.84
N LEU A 132 5.19 24.82 -15.66
CA LEU A 132 4.50 23.58 -15.27
C LEU A 132 3.25 23.79 -14.42
N PHE A 133 3.13 24.96 -13.77
CA PHE A 133 2.02 25.25 -12.87
C PHE A 133 1.28 26.51 -13.28
N THR A 134 -0.04 26.48 -13.11
CA THR A 134 -0.88 27.69 -13.24
C THR A 134 -1.17 28.26 -11.87
N SER A 135 -0.83 29.53 -11.65
CA SER A 135 -1.31 30.25 -10.49
C SER A 135 -2.84 30.41 -10.58
N ARG A 136 -3.55 29.98 -9.55
CA ARG A 136 -4.96 30.33 -9.39
C ARG A 136 -5.03 31.84 -9.14
N GLY A 137 -5.30 32.62 -10.18
CA GLY A 137 -5.73 34.01 -10.00
C GLY A 137 -6.85 34.02 -8.97
N LYS A 138 -6.71 34.88 -7.95
CA LYS A 138 -7.68 35.07 -6.85
C LYS A 138 -9.07 35.42 -7.42
N ARG A 139 -9.84 34.44 -7.85
CA ARG A 139 -11.29 34.54 -7.95
C ARG A 139 -11.95 33.93 -6.70
N SER A 140 -11.50 34.36 -5.54
CA SER A 140 -12.30 34.17 -4.32
C SER A 140 -13.27 35.34 -4.20
N ARG A 141 -14.51 35.10 -4.57
CA ARG A 141 -15.65 35.98 -4.26
C ARG A 141 -16.11 35.83 -2.80
N SER A 142 -15.36 35.17 -1.96
CA SER A 142 -15.68 35.08 -0.54
C SER A 142 -14.92 36.15 0.23
N ARG A 143 -15.65 37.17 0.71
CA ARG A 143 -15.19 38.22 1.62
C ARG A 143 -15.01 37.71 3.07
N TYR A 144 -15.20 36.42 3.29
CA TYR A 144 -15.06 35.81 4.61
C TYR A 144 -13.64 35.35 4.82
N ILE A 145 -12.92 36.03 5.67
CA ILE A 145 -11.62 35.62 6.21
C ILE A 145 -11.92 34.94 7.55
N PRO A 146 -11.70 33.62 7.71
CA PRO A 146 -11.87 32.95 9.00
C PRO A 146 -11.02 33.65 10.07
N MET A 147 -11.56 33.86 11.26
CA MET A 147 -10.91 34.52 12.38
C MET A 147 -9.53 33.92 12.76
N LEU A 148 -9.28 32.68 12.41
CA LEU A 148 -8.01 31.94 12.63
C LEU A 148 -7.16 31.81 11.37
N ALA A 149 -7.41 32.54 10.30
CA ALA A 149 -6.63 32.45 9.06
C ALA A 149 -5.16 32.91 9.19
N GLY A 150 -4.80 33.53 10.33
CA GLY A 150 -3.42 33.94 10.65
C GLY A 150 -2.71 33.06 11.69
N VAL A 151 -3.39 32.04 12.23
CA VAL A 151 -2.85 31.14 13.26
C VAL A 151 -2.56 29.79 12.59
N GLY A 152 -1.33 29.62 12.18
CA GLY A 152 -0.86 28.43 11.47
C GLY A 152 -0.12 28.80 10.19
N ARG A 153 0.68 27.84 9.66
CA ARG A 153 1.36 28.00 8.37
C ARG A 153 0.36 28.53 7.33
N PRO A 154 0.67 29.60 6.60
CA PRO A 154 -0.23 30.08 5.53
C PRO A 154 -0.55 28.89 4.60
N PRO A 155 -1.78 28.72 4.16
CA PRO A 155 -2.13 27.68 3.21
C PRO A 155 -1.23 27.90 1.99
N ARG A 156 -0.29 26.97 1.74
CA ARG A 156 0.54 26.98 0.53
C ARG A 156 -0.43 27.15 -0.63
N SER A 157 -0.28 28.22 -1.40
CA SER A 157 -1.03 28.42 -2.65
C SER A 157 -0.81 27.16 -3.48
N LYS A 158 -1.81 26.29 -3.58
CA LYS A 158 -1.70 25.06 -4.36
C LYS A 158 -1.89 25.44 -5.81
N ASP A 159 -0.83 25.90 -6.43
CA ASP A 159 -0.79 26.04 -7.87
C ASP A 159 -1.08 24.68 -8.50
N ARG A 160 -1.91 24.68 -9.53
CA ARG A 160 -2.29 23.44 -10.20
C ARG A 160 -1.32 23.14 -11.32
N PRO A 161 -0.87 21.88 -11.47
CA PRO A 161 -0.14 21.48 -12.66
C PRO A 161 -0.95 21.76 -13.93
N ILE A 162 -0.30 22.24 -14.98
CA ILE A 162 -0.93 22.47 -16.29
C ILE A 162 -1.46 21.16 -16.87
N TYR A 163 -0.68 20.08 -16.72
CA TYR A 163 -1.10 18.72 -17.08
C TYR A 163 -1.49 17.92 -15.85
N THR A 164 -2.65 17.29 -15.92
CA THR A 164 -3.08 16.29 -14.93
C THR A 164 -3.29 14.96 -15.64
N VAL A 165 -2.64 13.92 -15.14
CA VAL A 165 -2.96 12.55 -15.58
C VAL A 165 -4.30 12.19 -14.96
N ARG A 166 -5.35 12.18 -15.80
CA ARG A 166 -6.68 11.76 -15.34
C ARG A 166 -6.63 10.30 -14.94
N GLY A 167 -7.12 10.00 -13.74
CA GLY A 167 -7.36 8.62 -13.34
C GLY A 167 -8.39 7.98 -14.25
N GLY A 168 -8.20 6.73 -14.63
CA GLY A 168 -9.29 5.92 -15.16
C GLY A 168 -10.40 5.77 -14.11
N ASN A 169 -11.57 5.28 -14.52
CA ASN A 169 -12.61 4.88 -13.58
C ASN A 169 -11.97 3.99 -12.50
N LYS A 170 -12.22 4.30 -11.23
CA LYS A 170 -11.78 3.43 -10.15
C LYS A 170 -12.41 2.07 -10.42
N SER A 171 -11.61 1.06 -10.76
CA SER A 171 -12.10 -0.31 -10.82
C SER A 171 -12.67 -0.67 -9.44
N ALA A 172 -13.70 -1.51 -9.43
CA ALA A 172 -14.24 -2.03 -8.18
C ALA A 172 -13.10 -2.59 -7.31
N THR A 173 -13.16 -2.32 -6.02
CA THR A 173 -12.18 -2.86 -5.07
C THR A 173 -12.19 -4.38 -5.15
N PRO A 174 -11.08 -5.05 -5.45
CA PRO A 174 -11.06 -6.48 -5.62
C PRO A 174 -11.31 -7.20 -4.29
N VAL A 175 -12.25 -8.13 -4.30
CA VAL A 175 -12.65 -8.92 -3.14
C VAL A 175 -12.57 -10.40 -3.51
N LEU A 176 -12.02 -11.21 -2.60
CA LEU A 176 -11.97 -12.66 -2.75
C LEU A 176 -13.22 -13.31 -2.16
N LEU A 177 -13.73 -14.34 -2.81
CA LEU A 177 -14.80 -15.17 -2.27
C LEU A 177 -14.27 -16.06 -1.12
N PRO A 178 -15.12 -16.49 -0.19
CA PRO A 178 -14.71 -17.39 0.90
C PRO A 178 -14.01 -18.66 0.39
N THR A 179 -14.49 -19.25 -0.71
CA THR A 179 -13.86 -20.41 -1.37
C THR A 179 -12.47 -20.10 -1.92
N GLN A 180 -12.23 -18.88 -2.38
CA GLN A 180 -10.92 -18.43 -2.85
C GLN A 180 -9.94 -18.22 -1.68
N VAL A 181 -10.41 -17.67 -0.56
CA VAL A 181 -9.59 -17.56 0.65
C VAL A 181 -9.22 -18.95 1.15
N ALA A 182 -10.15 -19.89 1.22
CA ALA A 182 -9.88 -21.29 1.57
C ALA A 182 -8.85 -21.91 0.62
N ALA A 183 -9.00 -21.72 -0.69
CA ALA A 183 -8.04 -22.22 -1.70
C ALA A 183 -6.64 -21.63 -1.57
N ILE A 184 -6.51 -20.38 -1.11
CA ILE A 184 -5.20 -19.76 -0.79
C ILE A 184 -4.57 -20.51 0.39
N LEU A 185 -5.31 -20.73 1.46
CA LEU A 185 -4.81 -21.40 2.67
C LEU A 185 -4.42 -22.85 2.38
N ASP A 186 -5.27 -23.59 1.69
CA ASP A 186 -5.02 -24.99 1.32
C ASP A 186 -3.89 -25.12 0.28
N GLY A 187 -3.76 -24.14 -0.60
CA GLY A 187 -2.60 -24.03 -1.49
C GLY A 187 -1.26 -23.82 -0.77
N CYS A 188 -1.26 -23.39 0.49
CA CYS A 188 -0.06 -23.32 1.33
C CYS A 188 0.25 -24.65 2.01
N ALA A 189 -0.68 -25.14 2.79
CA ALA A 189 -0.61 -26.42 3.50
C ALA A 189 -2.02 -26.92 3.80
N THR A 190 -2.24 -28.22 3.80
CA THR A 190 -3.52 -28.85 4.14
C THR A 190 -3.37 -29.69 5.41
N GLN A 191 -4.41 -29.71 6.24
CA GLN A 191 -4.46 -30.54 7.44
C GLN A 191 -5.20 -31.83 7.15
N THR A 192 -4.60 -32.97 7.53
CA THR A 192 -5.23 -34.30 7.46
C THR A 192 -5.10 -34.96 8.84
N GLY A 193 -6.21 -34.97 9.57
CA GLY A 193 -6.19 -35.35 10.99
C GLY A 193 -5.40 -34.34 11.83
N GLN A 194 -4.35 -34.79 12.48
CA GLN A 194 -3.43 -33.92 13.24
C GLN A 194 -2.19 -33.48 12.43
N ASP A 195 -1.98 -34.05 11.27
CA ASP A 195 -0.77 -33.81 10.48
C ASP A 195 -0.99 -32.73 9.43
N TRP A 196 0.05 -31.97 9.17
CA TRP A 196 0.12 -30.95 8.12
C TRP A 196 0.92 -31.44 6.94
N SER A 197 0.33 -31.36 5.74
CA SER A 197 0.99 -31.69 4.48
C SER A 197 1.15 -30.45 3.61
N GLY A 198 2.30 -30.39 2.89
CA GLY A 198 2.60 -29.25 2.00
C GLY A 198 4.10 -29.02 1.87
N PRO A 199 4.52 -27.91 1.22
CA PRO A 199 5.92 -27.52 1.14
C PRO A 199 6.52 -27.28 2.54
N PRO A 200 7.84 -27.36 2.72
CA PRO A 200 8.49 -27.14 4.02
C PRO A 200 8.17 -25.80 4.69
N SER A 201 7.81 -24.76 3.90
CA SER A 201 7.36 -23.47 4.42
C SER A 201 5.82 -23.31 4.43
N GLY A 202 5.10 -24.38 4.15
CA GLY A 202 3.64 -24.32 3.90
C GLY A 202 2.86 -23.84 5.10
N LEU A 203 3.15 -24.35 6.29
CA LEU A 203 2.47 -23.97 7.52
C LEU A 203 2.69 -22.50 7.87
N ARG A 204 3.93 -21.98 7.72
CA ARG A 204 4.24 -20.56 7.86
C ARG A 204 3.45 -19.71 6.87
N ASP A 205 3.43 -20.13 5.59
CA ASP A 205 2.77 -19.38 4.52
C ASP A 205 1.24 -19.38 4.75
N ARG A 206 0.67 -20.51 5.22
CA ARG A 206 -0.74 -20.61 5.63
C ARG A 206 -1.06 -19.65 6.78
N LEU A 207 -0.23 -19.64 7.83
CA LEU A 207 -0.41 -18.70 8.94
C LEU A 207 -0.35 -17.24 8.48
N LEU A 208 0.60 -16.89 7.62
CA LEU A 208 0.71 -15.52 7.10
C LEU A 208 -0.57 -15.08 6.37
N PHE A 209 -1.07 -15.90 5.47
CA PHE A 209 -2.28 -15.55 4.72
C PHE A 209 -3.54 -15.61 5.60
N ALA A 210 -3.62 -16.50 6.59
CA ALA A 210 -4.68 -16.52 7.60
C ALA A 210 -4.70 -15.24 8.44
N VAL A 211 -3.54 -14.81 8.95
CA VAL A 211 -3.39 -13.54 9.68
C VAL A 211 -3.85 -12.36 8.81
N LEU A 212 -3.44 -12.30 7.53
CA LEU A 212 -3.86 -11.23 6.63
C LEU A 212 -5.37 -11.24 6.35
N ALA A 213 -5.95 -12.42 6.17
CA ALA A 213 -7.38 -12.59 5.90
C ALA A 213 -8.24 -12.22 7.12
N GLU A 214 -7.86 -12.67 8.31
CA GLU A 214 -8.66 -12.51 9.51
C GLU A 214 -8.48 -11.15 10.19
N THR A 215 -7.33 -10.51 10.04
CA THR A 215 -7.04 -9.22 10.70
C THR A 215 -7.15 -8.02 9.78
N GLY A 216 -7.04 -8.24 8.46
CA GLY A 216 -6.99 -7.17 7.48
C GLY A 216 -5.76 -6.27 7.59
N MET A 217 -4.70 -6.65 8.34
CA MET A 217 -3.49 -5.85 8.45
C MET A 217 -2.72 -5.76 7.12
N ARG A 218 -1.83 -4.79 7.01
CA ARG A 218 -0.97 -4.68 5.83
C ARG A 218 0.13 -5.72 5.86
N LEU A 219 0.59 -6.18 4.69
CA LEU A 219 1.69 -7.14 4.60
C LEU A 219 2.93 -6.72 5.41
N GLY A 220 3.32 -5.43 5.35
CA GLY A 220 4.45 -4.93 6.12
C GLY A 220 4.22 -4.97 7.64
N GLU A 221 2.99 -4.78 8.11
CA GLU A 221 2.63 -4.93 9.52
C GLU A 221 2.71 -6.41 9.93
N ALA A 222 2.15 -7.32 9.12
CA ALA A 222 2.21 -8.75 9.38
C ALA A 222 3.65 -9.28 9.44
N LEU A 223 4.49 -8.92 8.48
CA LEU A 223 5.91 -9.32 8.47
C LEU A 223 6.71 -8.74 9.64
N SER A 224 6.26 -7.67 10.26
CA SER A 224 6.90 -7.05 11.43
C SER A 224 6.38 -7.57 12.78
N LEU A 225 5.44 -8.53 12.77
CA LEU A 225 4.97 -9.17 13.99
C LEU A 225 6.08 -9.98 14.65
N ARG A 226 6.12 -9.90 15.97
CA ARG A 226 6.97 -10.71 16.84
C ARG A 226 6.12 -11.68 17.66
N HIS A 227 6.72 -12.72 18.19
CA HIS A 227 5.96 -13.73 18.94
C HIS A 227 5.25 -13.13 20.16
N HIS A 228 5.86 -12.20 20.89
CA HIS A 228 5.22 -11.50 22.01
C HIS A 228 4.03 -10.59 21.62
N ASP A 229 3.79 -10.34 20.33
CA ASP A 229 2.59 -9.61 19.91
C ASP A 229 1.33 -10.49 19.92
N PHE A 230 1.49 -11.81 19.94
CA PHE A 230 0.39 -12.77 20.03
C PHE A 230 0.06 -13.06 21.49
N HIS A 231 -1.11 -12.62 21.92
CA HIS A 231 -1.63 -12.84 23.26
C HIS A 231 -2.68 -13.95 23.20
N ILE A 232 -2.24 -15.18 23.51
CA ILE A 232 -3.03 -16.41 23.39
C ILE A 232 -2.93 -17.22 24.69
N GLY A 233 -3.80 -18.21 24.86
CA GLY A 233 -3.69 -19.22 25.94
C GLY A 233 -4.01 -18.73 27.34
N ALA A 234 -4.41 -17.46 27.55
CA ALA A 234 -4.67 -16.89 28.88
C ALA A 234 -6.12 -17.03 29.36
N GLY A 235 -6.95 -17.84 28.68
CA GLY A 235 -8.38 -18.02 29.02
C GLY A 235 -9.28 -16.83 28.64
N GLY A 236 -8.74 -15.76 28.04
CA GLY A 236 -9.47 -14.63 27.49
C GLY A 236 -9.56 -14.72 25.95
N THR A 237 -10.28 -13.79 25.33
CA THR A 237 -10.33 -13.69 23.87
C THR A 237 -8.93 -13.41 23.30
N PRO A 238 -8.39 -14.25 22.40
CA PRO A 238 -7.06 -14.09 21.88
C PRO A 238 -6.96 -12.84 20.98
N PHE A 239 -5.79 -12.19 20.95
CA PHE A 239 -5.58 -10.98 20.17
C PHE A 239 -4.13 -10.82 19.74
N ILE A 240 -3.93 -9.96 18.74
CA ILE A 240 -2.62 -9.52 18.25
C ILE A 240 -2.48 -8.03 18.51
N ASP A 241 -1.39 -7.62 19.18
CA ASP A 241 -1.01 -6.21 19.30
C ASP A 241 -0.14 -5.79 18.11
N VAL A 242 -0.69 -4.96 17.24
CA VAL A 242 0.03 -4.41 16.09
C VAL A 242 0.80 -3.18 16.54
N ALA A 243 2.09 -3.33 16.75
CA ALA A 243 2.97 -2.24 17.13
C ALA A 243 3.43 -1.40 15.93
N ALA A 244 3.72 -0.13 16.19
CA ALA A 244 4.25 0.81 15.20
C ALA A 244 5.77 0.59 15.01
N ARG A 245 6.18 -0.42 14.24
CA ARG A 245 7.59 -0.77 14.03
C ARG A 245 8.11 -0.34 12.66
N GLN A 246 9.37 0.09 12.64
CA GLN A 246 10.12 0.40 11.41
C GLN A 246 11.49 -0.32 11.38
N ASP A 247 11.75 -1.16 12.35
CA ASP A 247 13.03 -1.83 12.60
C ASP A 247 13.18 -3.19 11.91
N HIS A 248 12.30 -3.51 10.96
CA HIS A 248 12.39 -4.77 10.23
C HIS A 248 13.65 -4.81 9.35
N PRO A 249 14.60 -5.75 9.59
CA PRO A 249 15.93 -5.72 8.97
C PRO A 249 15.92 -5.96 7.46
N ARG A 250 14.76 -6.33 6.90
CA ARG A 250 14.57 -6.56 5.45
C ARG A 250 13.63 -5.53 4.82
N GLY A 251 13.40 -4.41 5.49
CA GLY A 251 12.67 -3.26 4.97
C GLY A 251 11.15 -3.40 4.92
N ALA A 252 10.55 -4.43 5.55
CA ALA A 252 9.10 -4.46 5.72
C ALA A 252 8.67 -3.35 6.69
N ARG A 253 7.63 -2.57 6.33
CA ARG A 253 7.19 -1.42 7.13
C ARG A 253 5.68 -1.28 7.11
N GLY A 254 5.12 -0.94 8.26
CA GLY A 254 3.76 -0.41 8.34
C GLY A 254 3.70 1.01 7.74
N LYS A 255 2.72 1.27 6.88
CA LYS A 255 2.53 2.61 6.29
C LYS A 255 2.06 3.64 7.32
N THR A 256 1.36 3.20 8.35
CA THR A 256 0.84 4.02 9.45
C THR A 256 1.42 3.52 10.77
N LEU A 257 1.94 4.44 11.57
CA LEU A 257 2.50 4.15 12.90
C LEU A 257 1.40 4.13 13.99
N LEU A 258 0.21 3.57 13.67
CA LEU A 258 -0.88 3.46 14.63
C LEU A 258 -0.86 2.07 15.27
N ALA A 259 -0.43 2.03 16.53
CA ALA A 259 -0.55 0.84 17.35
C ALA A 259 -2.04 0.51 17.58
N ARG A 260 -2.39 -0.77 17.52
CA ARG A 260 -3.76 -1.23 17.74
C ARG A 260 -3.83 -2.69 18.12
N ARG A 261 -4.85 -3.03 18.87
CA ARG A 261 -5.20 -4.41 19.21
C ARG A 261 -6.22 -4.96 18.22
N ILE A 262 -6.01 -6.20 17.77
CA ILE A 262 -6.92 -6.92 16.87
C ILE A 262 -7.25 -8.26 17.50
N TYR A 263 -8.51 -8.45 17.89
CA TYR A 263 -9.00 -9.74 18.37
C TYR A 263 -9.07 -10.74 17.22
N ILE A 264 -8.68 -11.98 17.50
CA ILE A 264 -8.65 -13.11 16.55
C ILE A 264 -9.50 -14.27 17.05
N GLY A 265 -9.83 -15.19 16.17
CA GLY A 265 -10.59 -16.39 16.51
C GLY A 265 -9.70 -17.56 16.94
N ASP A 266 -10.35 -18.56 17.54
CA ASP A 266 -9.70 -19.75 18.09
C ASP A 266 -8.95 -20.56 17.01
N ASP A 267 -9.46 -20.58 15.76
CA ASP A 267 -8.79 -21.27 14.64
C ASP A 267 -7.43 -20.66 14.30
N LEU A 268 -7.33 -19.32 14.33
CA LEU A 268 -6.05 -18.63 14.08
C LEU A 268 -5.10 -18.80 15.27
N GLU A 269 -5.62 -18.79 16.51
CA GLU A 269 -4.85 -19.11 17.71
C GLU A 269 -4.25 -20.52 17.62
N ALA A 270 -5.06 -21.53 17.29
CA ALA A 270 -4.62 -22.91 17.15
C ALA A 270 -3.57 -23.06 16.03
N LEU A 271 -3.78 -22.41 14.88
CA LEU A 271 -2.83 -22.42 13.77
C LEU A 271 -1.50 -21.77 14.16
N TYR A 272 -1.53 -20.65 14.90
CA TYR A 272 -0.32 -20.00 15.39
C TYR A 272 0.42 -20.90 16.38
N SER A 273 -0.28 -21.51 17.35
CA SER A 273 0.30 -22.45 18.30
C SER A 273 0.98 -23.62 17.60
N THR A 274 0.31 -24.21 16.60
CA THR A 274 0.88 -25.29 15.77
C THR A 274 2.14 -24.83 15.05
N TYR A 275 2.14 -23.60 14.53
CA TYR A 275 3.32 -23.05 13.86
C TYR A 275 4.49 -22.82 14.81
N VAL A 276 4.24 -22.36 16.03
CA VAL A 276 5.29 -22.19 17.07
C VAL A 276 5.95 -23.53 17.37
N TRP A 277 5.17 -24.60 17.59
CA TRP A 277 5.71 -25.94 17.78
C TRP A 277 6.51 -26.42 16.56
N HIS A 278 6.03 -26.15 15.36
CA HIS A 278 6.79 -26.46 14.14
C HIS A 278 8.13 -25.70 14.08
N LEU A 279 8.21 -24.46 14.55
CA LEU A 279 9.48 -23.72 14.66
C LEU A 279 10.44 -24.38 15.66
N VAL A 280 9.94 -24.80 16.81
CA VAL A 280 10.74 -25.52 17.83
C VAL A 280 11.26 -26.84 17.27
N ASP A 281 10.40 -27.63 16.61
CA ASP A 281 10.81 -28.87 15.93
C ASP A 281 11.88 -28.63 14.86
N GLN A 282 11.92 -27.45 14.28
CA GLN A 282 12.97 -27.05 13.32
C GLN A 282 14.24 -26.50 14.01
N GLY A 283 14.28 -26.43 15.35
CA GLY A 283 15.40 -25.95 16.14
C GLY A 283 15.49 -24.43 16.29
N ALA A 284 14.37 -23.71 16.13
CA ALA A 284 14.36 -22.26 16.26
C ALA A 284 14.74 -21.78 17.67
N ASP A 285 14.37 -22.53 18.69
CA ASP A 285 14.70 -22.28 20.09
C ASP A 285 16.20 -22.41 20.40
N LEU A 286 16.95 -23.14 19.54
CA LEU A 286 18.40 -23.29 19.67
C LEU A 286 19.17 -22.25 18.86
N ASP A 287 18.64 -21.88 17.68
CA ASP A 287 19.32 -20.99 16.74
C ASP A 287 19.00 -19.51 16.97
N VAL A 288 17.86 -19.20 17.64
CA VAL A 288 17.39 -17.84 17.92
C VAL A 288 17.59 -17.53 19.40
N PRO A 289 18.33 -16.47 19.76
CA PRO A 289 18.64 -16.16 21.16
C PRO A 289 17.41 -15.93 22.06
N ASP A 290 16.35 -15.36 21.50
CA ASP A 290 15.10 -15.10 22.18
C ASP A 290 13.96 -15.20 21.17
N LEU A 291 13.21 -16.29 21.23
CA LEU A 291 12.12 -16.54 20.31
C LEU A 291 10.95 -15.56 20.53
N ASP A 292 10.68 -15.15 21.77
CA ASP A 292 9.57 -14.27 22.11
C ASP A 292 9.68 -12.90 21.43
N THR A 293 10.87 -12.33 21.41
CA THR A 293 11.16 -11.05 20.74
C THR A 293 11.48 -11.21 19.26
N HIS A 294 11.55 -12.43 18.76
CA HIS A 294 11.86 -12.69 17.35
C HIS A 294 10.64 -12.52 16.43
N PHE A 295 10.93 -12.35 15.13
CA PHE A 295 9.88 -12.22 14.13
C PHE A 295 9.15 -13.54 13.89
N VAL A 296 7.81 -13.47 13.78
CA VAL A 296 6.98 -14.66 13.53
C VAL A 296 7.24 -15.24 12.15
N PHE A 297 7.33 -14.39 11.11
CA PHE A 297 7.49 -14.85 9.73
C PHE A 297 8.95 -14.84 9.31
N VAL A 298 9.56 -16.02 9.33
CA VAL A 298 10.99 -16.23 9.11
C VAL A 298 11.25 -17.17 7.94
N ASN A 299 12.48 -17.13 7.44
CA ASN A 299 12.92 -18.06 6.40
C ASN A 299 13.18 -19.46 6.96
N LEU A 300 12.59 -20.49 6.35
CA LEU A 300 12.69 -21.88 6.82
C LEU A 300 13.46 -22.78 5.85
N THR A 301 13.70 -22.37 4.61
CA THR A 301 14.16 -23.28 3.55
C THR A 301 15.52 -22.91 2.97
N HIS A 302 15.63 -21.78 2.28
CA HIS A 302 16.83 -21.44 1.52
C HIS A 302 17.59 -20.28 2.16
N GLY A 303 18.92 -20.37 2.21
CA GLY A 303 19.79 -19.36 2.81
C GLY A 303 19.79 -19.42 4.35
N GLN A 304 20.00 -18.29 5.01
CA GLN A 304 20.07 -18.25 6.47
C GLN A 304 18.68 -18.51 7.06
N ARG A 305 18.57 -19.61 7.82
CA ARG A 305 17.33 -20.00 8.54
C ARG A 305 16.97 -18.96 9.59
N PHE A 306 15.71 -18.93 9.92
CA PHE A 306 15.09 -18.04 10.92
C PHE A 306 15.32 -16.54 10.71
N ARG A 307 15.89 -16.12 9.57
CA ARG A 307 15.99 -14.71 9.22
C ARG A 307 14.62 -14.17 8.80
N PRO A 308 14.23 -12.93 9.24
CA PRO A 308 12.94 -12.34 8.88
C PRO A 308 12.67 -12.32 7.37
N MET A 309 11.43 -12.63 6.99
CA MET A 309 11.01 -12.69 5.58
C MET A 309 11.01 -11.30 4.91
N ARG A 310 11.24 -11.29 3.61
CA ARG A 310 11.06 -10.13 2.74
C ARG A 310 9.65 -10.12 2.15
N ALA A 311 9.13 -8.94 1.84
CA ALA A 311 7.86 -8.81 1.12
C ALA A 311 7.90 -9.48 -0.26
N GLU A 312 9.04 -9.39 -0.97
CA GLU A 312 9.23 -10.02 -2.29
C GLU A 312 9.07 -11.54 -2.23
N THR A 313 9.49 -12.17 -1.12
CA THR A 313 9.29 -13.61 -0.92
C THR A 313 7.82 -13.99 -0.88
N VAL A 314 6.96 -13.14 -0.29
CA VAL A 314 5.51 -13.37 -0.24
C VAL A 314 4.91 -13.29 -1.64
N TYR A 315 5.32 -12.31 -2.45
CA TYR A 315 4.84 -12.20 -3.84
C TYR A 315 5.26 -13.40 -4.70
N ALA A 316 6.49 -13.91 -4.53
CA ALA A 316 6.91 -15.13 -5.19
C ALA A 316 6.11 -16.37 -4.75
N LYS A 317 5.61 -16.40 -3.50
CA LYS A 317 4.74 -17.48 -3.02
C LYS A 317 3.34 -17.44 -3.63
N ILE A 318 2.81 -16.26 -3.94
CA ILE A 318 1.49 -16.09 -4.56
C ILE A 318 1.41 -16.91 -5.85
N ASP A 319 2.41 -16.83 -6.73
CA ASP A 319 2.41 -17.56 -8.00
C ASP A 319 2.34 -19.07 -7.77
N SER A 320 3.06 -19.59 -6.79
CA SER A 320 3.07 -21.01 -6.47
C SER A 320 1.77 -21.48 -5.80
N VAL A 321 1.15 -20.64 -4.96
CA VAL A 321 -0.16 -20.90 -4.34
C VAL A 321 -1.25 -20.90 -5.41
N THR A 322 -1.24 -19.91 -6.31
CA THR A 322 -2.21 -19.81 -7.42
C THR A 322 -2.19 -21.05 -8.32
N LYS A 323 -0.99 -21.55 -8.64
CA LYS A 323 -0.83 -22.79 -9.41
C LYS A 323 -1.41 -24.01 -8.69
N ARG A 324 -1.20 -24.14 -7.38
CA ARG A 324 -1.73 -25.27 -6.59
C ARG A 324 -3.25 -25.19 -6.39
N ALA A 325 -3.81 -24.00 -6.38
CA ALA A 325 -5.25 -23.80 -6.24
C ALA A 325 -6.08 -24.18 -7.49
N GLY A 326 -5.44 -24.61 -8.58
CA GLY A 326 -6.11 -25.25 -9.71
C GLY A 326 -7.16 -24.41 -10.46
N GLY A 327 -6.92 -23.09 -10.62
CA GLY A 327 -7.83 -22.20 -11.38
C GLY A 327 -8.98 -21.60 -10.56
N VAL A 328 -9.07 -21.88 -9.26
CA VAL A 328 -10.07 -21.26 -8.35
C VAL A 328 -9.74 -19.79 -8.08
N LEU A 329 -8.47 -19.44 -8.10
CA LEU A 329 -7.99 -18.08 -7.80
C LEU A 329 -7.93 -17.23 -9.08
N PRO A 330 -8.11 -15.91 -8.96
CA PRO A 330 -7.79 -14.99 -10.05
C PRO A 330 -6.33 -15.10 -10.47
N ASP A 331 -6.03 -14.92 -11.75
CA ASP A 331 -4.66 -14.97 -12.30
C ASP A 331 -3.70 -14.00 -11.61
N ARG A 332 -4.24 -12.89 -11.15
CA ARG A 332 -3.50 -11.86 -10.42
C ARG A 332 -4.26 -11.47 -9.18
N TRP A 333 -3.71 -11.78 -8.03
CA TRP A 333 -4.17 -11.31 -6.74
C TRP A 333 -2.97 -10.87 -5.89
N SER A 334 -3.22 -10.21 -4.77
CA SER A 334 -2.15 -9.75 -3.89
C SER A 334 -2.59 -9.81 -2.44
N PRO A 335 -1.67 -9.76 -1.47
CA PRO A 335 -2.01 -9.70 -0.04
C PRO A 335 -2.98 -8.57 0.30
N HIS A 336 -2.97 -7.50 -0.49
CA HIS A 336 -3.89 -6.37 -0.29
C HIS A 336 -5.36 -6.73 -0.57
N TRP A 337 -5.63 -7.73 -1.43
CA TRP A 337 -6.99 -8.23 -1.68
C TRP A 337 -7.58 -8.89 -0.44
N LEU A 338 -6.77 -9.62 0.36
CA LEU A 338 -7.23 -10.19 1.63
C LEU A 338 -7.70 -9.10 2.60
N ARG A 339 -6.97 -7.98 2.66
CA ARG A 339 -7.38 -6.82 3.44
C ARG A 339 -8.68 -6.18 2.92
N HIS A 340 -8.86 -6.09 1.61
CA HIS A 340 -10.10 -5.61 1.01
C HIS A 340 -11.25 -6.57 1.32
N THR A 341 -11.03 -7.86 1.21
CA THR A 341 -12.00 -8.91 1.56
C THR A 341 -12.42 -8.81 3.02
N HIS A 342 -11.47 -8.68 3.94
CA HIS A 342 -11.73 -8.51 5.36
C HIS A 342 -12.60 -7.27 5.65
N ALA A 343 -12.21 -6.12 5.10
CA ALA A 343 -12.95 -4.88 5.28
C ALA A 343 -14.39 -4.96 4.74
N THR A 344 -14.53 -5.52 3.53
CA THR A 344 -15.83 -5.73 2.89
C THR A 344 -16.71 -6.67 3.70
N ALA A 345 -16.16 -7.80 4.18
CA ALA A 345 -16.90 -8.76 5.00
C ALA A 345 -17.41 -8.12 6.31
N LEU A 346 -16.59 -7.31 6.99
CA LEU A 346 -17.00 -6.60 8.19
C LEU A 346 -18.10 -5.57 7.90
N LEU A 347 -17.99 -4.79 6.84
CA LEU A 347 -19.02 -3.81 6.48
C LEU A 347 -20.32 -4.52 6.07
N LEU A 348 -20.25 -5.60 5.32
CA LEU A 348 -21.41 -6.42 4.96
C LEU A 348 -22.06 -7.10 6.17
N SER A 349 -21.30 -7.42 7.22
CA SER A 349 -21.85 -7.94 8.48
C SER A 349 -22.46 -6.84 9.37
N GLY A 350 -22.42 -5.57 8.95
CA GLY A 350 -23.02 -4.44 9.68
C GLY A 350 -22.06 -3.77 10.66
N ALA A 351 -20.74 -4.06 10.62
CA ALA A 351 -19.77 -3.39 11.46
C ALA A 351 -19.71 -1.88 11.13
N PRO A 352 -19.75 -0.99 12.12
CA PRO A 352 -19.67 0.45 11.89
C PRO A 352 -18.36 0.84 11.17
N PRO A 353 -18.39 1.75 10.18
CA PRO A 353 -17.20 2.12 9.40
C PRO A 353 -16.01 2.60 10.24
N HIS A 354 -16.24 3.27 11.38
CA HIS A 354 -15.17 3.71 12.27
C HIS A 354 -14.48 2.54 12.99
N VAL A 355 -15.20 1.46 13.28
CA VAL A 355 -14.64 0.23 13.86
C VAL A 355 -13.75 -0.46 12.81
N VAL A 356 -14.24 -0.58 11.57
CA VAL A 356 -13.46 -1.11 10.44
C VAL A 356 -12.21 -0.24 10.19
N MET A 357 -12.36 1.08 10.18
CA MET A 357 -11.25 2.03 10.07
C MET A 357 -10.17 1.77 11.12
N ARG A 358 -10.56 1.67 12.39
CA ARG A 358 -9.65 1.43 13.51
C ARG A 358 -8.95 0.08 13.38
N ARG A 359 -9.69 -0.99 13.06
CA ARG A 359 -9.15 -2.35 12.87
C ARG A 359 -8.13 -2.39 11.73
N LEU A 360 -8.42 -1.72 10.62
CA LEU A 360 -7.50 -1.61 9.49
C LEU A 360 -6.30 -0.66 9.75
N GLY A 361 -6.36 0.22 10.74
CA GLY A 361 -5.35 1.26 10.96
C GLY A 361 -5.34 2.31 9.83
N HIS A 362 -6.51 2.79 9.42
CA HIS A 362 -6.62 3.96 8.56
C HIS A 362 -6.60 5.21 9.44
N ALA A 363 -5.75 6.18 9.10
CA ALA A 363 -5.66 7.45 9.82
C ALA A 363 -6.90 8.34 9.59
N ASP A 364 -7.59 8.15 8.45
CA ASP A 364 -8.75 8.93 8.04
C ASP A 364 -9.88 8.00 7.60
N ILE A 365 -11.08 8.25 8.12
CA ILE A 365 -12.31 7.52 7.76
C ILE A 365 -12.65 7.65 6.28
N GLN A 366 -12.29 8.78 5.64
CA GLN A 366 -12.50 9.00 4.22
C GLN A 366 -11.80 7.94 3.36
N THR A 367 -10.66 7.41 3.83
CA THR A 367 -9.97 6.30 3.16
C THR A 367 -10.85 5.04 3.14
N THR A 368 -11.53 4.72 4.24
CA THR A 368 -12.44 3.59 4.32
C THR A 368 -13.68 3.82 3.44
N LEU A 369 -14.33 4.98 3.60
CA LEU A 369 -15.54 5.32 2.86
C LEU A 369 -15.30 5.41 1.34
N SER A 370 -14.21 6.04 0.90
CA SER A 370 -13.90 6.16 -0.52
C SER A 370 -13.52 4.84 -1.19
N THR A 371 -13.02 3.88 -0.41
CA THR A 371 -12.63 2.56 -0.92
C THR A 371 -13.82 1.58 -0.93
N TYR A 372 -14.67 1.65 0.08
CA TYR A 372 -15.75 0.68 0.32
C TYR A 372 -17.15 1.29 0.22
N GLY A 373 -17.28 2.52 -0.30
CA GLY A 373 -18.56 3.23 -0.38
C GLY A 373 -19.65 2.50 -1.18
N TRP A 374 -19.25 1.64 -2.13
CA TRP A 374 -20.20 0.79 -2.89
C TRP A 374 -20.93 -0.25 -2.01
N VAL A 375 -20.36 -0.61 -0.85
CA VAL A 375 -20.99 -1.51 0.12
C VAL A 375 -22.17 -0.82 0.82
N THR A 376 -22.22 0.52 0.82
CA THR A 376 -23.23 1.29 1.54
C THR A 376 -24.62 1.19 0.92
N GLU A 377 -24.74 0.98 -0.39
CA GLU A 377 -26.05 0.80 -1.05
C GLU A 377 -26.77 -0.46 -0.53
N ASP A 378 -26.05 -1.57 -0.43
CA ASP A 378 -26.56 -2.82 0.16
C ASP A 378 -26.85 -2.68 1.67
N ALA A 379 -26.04 -1.88 2.38
CA ALA A 379 -26.24 -1.58 3.80
C ALA A 379 -27.46 -0.67 3.99
N GLU A 380 -27.69 0.28 3.10
CA GLU A 380 -28.87 1.16 3.12
C GLU A 380 -30.16 0.36 2.95
N MET A 381 -30.21 -0.57 2.00
CA MET A 381 -31.37 -1.44 1.79
C MET A 381 -31.66 -2.32 3.03
N ARG A 382 -30.61 -2.85 3.68
CA ARG A 382 -30.77 -3.63 4.92
C ARG A 382 -31.20 -2.75 6.09
N THR A 383 -30.64 -1.56 6.21
CA THR A 383 -31.02 -0.59 7.24
C THR A 383 -32.48 -0.18 7.08
N LEU A 384 -32.95 0.02 5.85
CA LEU A 384 -34.36 0.32 5.56
C LEU A 384 -35.28 -0.85 5.95
N ALA A 385 -34.87 -2.10 5.68
CA ALA A 385 -35.62 -3.26 6.10
C ALA A 385 -35.69 -3.41 7.63
N GLN A 386 -34.58 -3.17 8.33
CA GLN A 386 -34.53 -3.13 9.81
C GLN A 386 -35.37 -2.00 10.37
N TRP A 387 -35.29 -0.81 9.77
CA TRP A 387 -36.12 0.33 10.16
C TRP A 387 -37.59 0.03 9.99
N ARG A 388 -38.01 -0.52 8.86
CA ARG A 388 -39.41 -0.95 8.63
C ARG A 388 -39.89 -1.96 9.67
N SER A 389 -39.04 -2.93 10.02
CA SER A 389 -39.34 -3.89 11.09
C SER A 389 -39.47 -3.22 12.46
N TYR A 390 -38.57 -2.27 12.75
CA TYR A 390 -38.57 -1.52 14.02
C TYR A 390 -39.80 -0.63 14.17
N VAL A 391 -40.22 0.04 13.10
CA VAL A 391 -41.38 0.95 13.13
C VAL A 391 -42.71 0.23 12.90
N ALA A 392 -42.72 -1.04 12.57
CA ALA A 392 -43.94 -1.82 12.33
C ALA A 392 -44.91 -1.82 13.53
N GLY A 393 -44.39 -1.61 14.75
CA GLY A 393 -45.19 -1.44 15.97
C GLY A 393 -45.62 -0.02 16.30
N TRP A 394 -45.22 1.00 15.49
CA TRP A 394 -45.56 2.40 15.78
C TRP A 394 -46.92 2.75 15.23
N LYS A 395 -47.87 3.04 16.15
CA LYS A 395 -49.17 3.56 15.78
C LYS A 395 -49.01 4.98 15.23
N GLY A 396 -49.47 5.22 13.99
CA GLY A 396 -49.45 6.53 13.33
C GLY A 396 -48.51 6.62 12.10
N LEU A 397 -47.65 5.61 11.85
CA LEU A 397 -46.85 5.51 10.61
C LEU A 397 -47.53 4.64 9.53
N HIS A 398 -48.57 3.89 9.92
CA HIS A 398 -49.41 3.16 8.99
C HIS A 398 -50.72 3.92 8.87
N HIS A 399 -51.05 4.44 7.69
CA HIS A 399 -52.40 4.75 7.33
C HIS A 399 -53.14 3.40 7.11
N ASP A 400 -53.99 3.03 8.04
CA ASP A 400 -55.00 1.99 7.79
C ASP A 400 -55.85 2.48 6.62
N HIS A 401 -55.56 2.03 5.42
CA HIS A 401 -56.55 1.99 4.34
C HIS A 401 -57.53 0.86 4.65
N THR A 402 -58.40 1.12 5.60
CA THR A 402 -59.66 0.43 5.70
C THR A 402 -60.64 1.16 4.80
N ASP A 403 -60.88 0.62 3.61
CA ASP A 403 -62.13 0.65 2.87
C ASP A 403 -62.50 -0.78 2.56
#